data_073d468f01e38129fcc7b32f5d0762dc
#
_entry.id   073d468f01e38129fcc7b32f5d0762dc
#
_cell.length_a   1.000
_cell.length_b   1.000
_cell.length_c   1.000
_cell.angle_alpha   90.00
_cell.angle_beta   90.00
_cell.angle_gamma   90.00
#
_symmetry.space_group_name_H-M   'P 1'
#
loop_
_entity.id
_entity.type
_entity.pdbx_description
1 polymer ?
#
loop_
_entity_poly.entity_id
_entity_poly.type
_entity_poly.pdbx_seq_one_letter_code
_entity_poly.pdbx_strand_id
1 'polypeptide(L)'
;MRVGLVSPYSFDVPGGVQFHIRDLAEHLIGLGHQAAVLAPADEGTPLPHYVHSAGRAVPIRYNGSVARLNFGPLVANRVSRWIADGDFDLLHIHEPVTPSVGLLALWASTQPVVATFHTSNLRSRAMQAAYPLLRPSLEKISGRIAVSEDARRTVTTHLGGDAVVIPNGVDTGFFARATAKGEWQGTPERPTVGFLGRIDERRKGLPVLADAMRSVLREIPGARLLVVGPGSAPAAQARLPEDVAAATELLGPLSDDDKAAFLASVDVYVAPHTGGESFGIVLVEAMAAGAPVLASDLPAFVRVLDGGGAGATFSTEHPDDLAEQLVAILRDGTRRAELSARGRRRATTFDWEVVGAEILAVYETVLDARAPREMPARRRENR
;
A
#
# COMPACT_ATOMS: atom_id res chain seq x y z
N MET A 1 -19.95 0.18 -15.68
CA MET A 1 -19.51 1.56 -15.39
C MET A 1 -18.21 1.85 -16.11
N ARG A 2 -17.98 3.13 -16.42
CA ARG A 2 -16.72 3.64 -16.96
C ARG A 2 -16.04 4.52 -15.90
N VAL A 3 -14.94 4.06 -15.30
CA VAL A 3 -14.29 4.67 -14.15
C VAL A 3 -12.96 5.29 -14.56
N GLY A 4 -12.78 6.58 -14.27
CA GLY A 4 -11.49 7.27 -14.40
C GLY A 4 -10.74 7.27 -13.08
N LEU A 5 -9.63 6.53 -12.99
CA LEU A 5 -8.75 6.48 -11.82
C LEU A 5 -7.62 7.50 -11.96
N VAL A 6 -7.32 8.25 -10.92
CA VAL A 6 -6.27 9.28 -10.97
C VAL A 6 -5.23 9.03 -9.89
N SER A 7 -3.97 8.84 -10.32
CA SER A 7 -2.82 8.68 -9.44
C SER A 7 -2.08 10.01 -9.24
N PRO A 8 -1.80 10.44 -8.01
CA PRO A 8 -0.96 11.61 -7.76
C PRO A 8 0.52 11.34 -8.03
N TYR A 9 0.94 10.06 -7.95
CA TYR A 9 2.33 9.63 -8.01
C TYR A 9 2.68 9.00 -9.35
N SER A 10 3.95 9.18 -9.76
CA SER A 10 4.48 8.65 -11.00
C SER A 10 4.53 7.12 -11.02
N PHE A 11 4.18 6.54 -12.16
CA PHE A 11 4.30 5.10 -12.42
C PHE A 11 5.71 4.66 -12.85
N ASP A 12 6.66 5.61 -12.96
CA ASP A 12 8.08 5.29 -13.25
C ASP A 12 8.77 4.53 -12.10
N VAL A 13 8.23 4.66 -10.89
CA VAL A 13 8.82 4.07 -9.69
C VAL A 13 7.74 3.33 -8.91
N PRO A 14 7.97 2.07 -8.54
CA PRO A 14 7.01 1.29 -7.79
C PRO A 14 6.74 1.90 -6.40
N GLY A 15 5.48 1.84 -5.97
CA GLY A 15 5.02 2.30 -4.66
C GLY A 15 3.65 1.76 -4.31
N GLY A 16 3.31 1.70 -3.03
CA GLY A 16 2.08 1.07 -2.56
C GLY A 16 0.79 1.67 -3.15
N VAL A 17 0.75 3.00 -3.33
CA VAL A 17 -0.42 3.67 -3.93
C VAL A 17 -0.54 3.35 -5.42
N GLN A 18 0.59 3.32 -6.15
CA GLN A 18 0.60 2.98 -7.58
C GLN A 18 0.16 1.54 -7.83
N PHE A 19 0.65 0.59 -7.01
CA PHE A 19 0.21 -0.80 -7.07
C PHE A 19 -1.28 -0.92 -6.78
N HIS A 20 -1.77 -0.30 -5.70
CA HIS A 20 -3.19 -0.33 -5.38
C HIS A 20 -4.07 0.22 -6.53
N ILE A 21 -3.66 1.30 -7.20
CA ILE A 21 -4.42 1.88 -8.32
C ILE A 21 -4.39 0.96 -9.55
N ARG A 22 -3.23 0.36 -9.85
CA ARG A 22 -3.09 -0.61 -10.95
C ARG A 22 -3.98 -1.82 -10.72
N ASP A 23 -3.86 -2.42 -9.54
CA ASP A 23 -4.57 -3.64 -9.19
C ASP A 23 -6.09 -3.39 -9.11
N LEU A 24 -6.52 -2.22 -8.61
CA LEU A 24 -7.93 -1.80 -8.67
C LEU A 24 -8.43 -1.67 -10.12
N ALA A 25 -7.64 -1.07 -11.01
CA ALA A 25 -8.01 -0.95 -12.42
C ALA A 25 -8.16 -2.33 -13.07
N GLU A 26 -7.22 -3.22 -12.84
CA GLU A 26 -7.25 -4.59 -13.35
C GLU A 26 -8.42 -5.40 -12.80
N HIS A 27 -8.72 -5.26 -11.50
CA HIS A 27 -9.89 -5.87 -10.87
C HIS A 27 -11.20 -5.39 -11.49
N LEU A 28 -11.37 -4.07 -11.66
CA LEU A 28 -12.56 -3.49 -12.31
C LEU A 28 -12.73 -3.98 -13.76
N ILE A 29 -11.65 -4.05 -14.52
CA ILE A 29 -11.64 -4.58 -15.89
C ILE A 29 -12.02 -6.07 -15.89
N GLY A 30 -11.48 -6.85 -14.95
CA GLY A 30 -11.81 -8.27 -14.76
C GLY A 30 -13.30 -8.52 -14.46
N LEU A 31 -13.96 -7.58 -13.79
CA LEU A 31 -15.41 -7.60 -13.52
C LEU A 31 -16.25 -7.08 -14.70
N GLY A 32 -15.64 -6.71 -15.84
CA GLY A 32 -16.34 -6.22 -17.04
C GLY A 32 -16.65 -4.72 -17.00
N HIS A 33 -16.10 -3.96 -16.08
CA HIS A 33 -16.13 -2.50 -16.11
C HIS A 33 -15.08 -1.93 -17.05
N GLN A 34 -15.24 -0.69 -17.49
CA GLN A 34 -14.20 0.04 -18.19
C GLN A 34 -13.43 0.90 -17.17
N ALA A 35 -12.13 0.71 -17.10
CA ALA A 35 -11.27 1.53 -16.25
C ALA A 35 -10.15 2.16 -17.08
N ALA A 36 -9.86 3.44 -16.84
CA ALA A 36 -8.71 4.12 -17.37
C ALA A 36 -7.98 4.86 -16.24
N VAL A 37 -6.65 4.82 -16.24
CA VAL A 37 -5.82 5.44 -15.21
C VAL A 37 -5.08 6.64 -15.80
N LEU A 38 -5.10 7.78 -15.11
CA LEU A 38 -4.23 8.92 -15.40
C LEU A 38 -3.15 9.03 -14.33
N ALA A 39 -1.89 8.98 -14.71
CA ALA A 39 -0.75 9.05 -13.81
C ALA A 39 0.40 9.86 -14.42
N PRO A 40 1.25 10.53 -13.63
CA PRO A 40 2.53 10.99 -14.13
C PRO A 40 3.38 9.80 -14.59
N ALA A 41 4.03 9.92 -15.75
CA ALA A 41 5.00 8.95 -16.24
C ALA A 41 5.88 9.58 -17.32
N ASP A 42 7.16 9.16 -17.39
CA ASP A 42 8.08 9.56 -18.44
C ASP A 42 7.69 8.90 -19.78
N GLU A 43 8.10 9.50 -20.93
CA GLU A 43 7.70 9.04 -22.26
C GLU A 43 8.19 7.61 -22.59
N GLY A 44 9.26 7.15 -21.95
CA GLY A 44 9.82 5.81 -22.17
C GLY A 44 9.32 4.74 -21.19
N THR A 45 8.44 5.09 -20.25
CA THR A 45 7.96 4.15 -19.23
C THR A 45 6.97 3.17 -19.87
N PRO A 46 7.20 1.85 -19.75
CA PRO A 46 6.21 0.87 -20.18
C PRO A 46 4.95 0.98 -19.30
N LEU A 47 3.84 1.34 -19.93
CA LEU A 47 2.55 1.49 -19.25
C LEU A 47 1.55 0.45 -19.77
N PRO A 48 0.71 -0.14 -18.92
CA PRO A 48 -0.44 -0.91 -19.36
C PRO A 48 -1.34 -0.08 -20.28
N HIS A 49 -2.06 -0.72 -21.19
CA HIS A 49 -2.90 -0.04 -22.20
C HIS A 49 -4.00 0.87 -21.63
N TYR A 50 -4.43 0.60 -20.41
CA TYR A 50 -5.44 1.40 -19.69
C TYR A 50 -4.83 2.59 -18.93
N VAL A 51 -3.49 2.75 -18.91
CA VAL A 51 -2.80 3.84 -18.22
C VAL A 51 -2.37 4.92 -19.20
N HIS A 52 -2.74 6.15 -18.92
CA HIS A 52 -2.41 7.35 -19.69
C HIS A 52 -1.43 8.22 -18.95
N SER A 53 -0.36 8.67 -19.63
CA SER A 53 0.62 9.56 -19.02
C SER A 53 0.12 11.01 -18.97
N ALA A 54 0.15 11.61 -17.77
CA ALA A 54 -0.03 13.03 -17.57
C ALA A 54 1.26 13.84 -17.87
N GLY A 55 2.36 13.17 -18.18
CA GLY A 55 3.69 13.72 -18.41
C GLY A 55 4.65 13.50 -17.25
N ARG A 56 5.88 13.91 -17.45
CA ARG A 56 7.01 13.68 -16.56
C ARG A 56 6.80 14.24 -15.16
N ALA A 57 7.18 13.48 -14.13
CA ALA A 57 7.12 13.88 -12.73
C ALA A 57 8.44 14.51 -12.24
N VAL A 58 8.31 15.38 -11.23
CA VAL A 58 9.44 15.98 -10.50
C VAL A 58 9.56 15.32 -9.12
N PRO A 59 10.76 14.87 -8.70
CA PRO A 59 10.96 14.28 -7.40
C PRO A 59 10.92 15.36 -6.30
N ILE A 60 10.06 15.16 -5.29
CA ILE A 60 9.91 16.04 -4.13
C ILE A 60 10.10 15.22 -2.86
N ARG A 61 11.01 15.64 -1.98
CA ARG A 61 11.20 14.98 -0.67
C ARG A 61 10.04 15.30 0.26
N TYR A 62 9.38 14.26 0.76
CA TYR A 62 8.24 14.38 1.66
C TYR A 62 8.23 13.23 2.68
N ASN A 63 8.13 13.53 3.96
CA ASN A 63 8.03 12.56 5.06
C ASN A 63 9.06 11.42 5.00
N GLY A 64 10.34 11.73 4.73
CA GLY A 64 11.40 10.72 4.68
C GLY A 64 11.42 9.85 3.42
N SER A 65 10.51 10.10 2.47
CA SER A 65 10.43 9.45 1.17
C SER A 65 10.54 10.48 0.03
N VAL A 66 10.54 10.02 -1.22
CA VAL A 66 10.55 10.88 -2.41
C VAL A 66 9.24 10.66 -3.17
N ALA A 67 8.35 11.67 -3.12
CA ALA A 67 7.16 11.70 -3.95
C ALA A 67 7.52 12.25 -5.35
N ARG A 68 7.05 11.60 -6.41
CA ARG A 68 7.23 12.04 -7.79
C ARG A 68 5.91 12.60 -8.29
N LEU A 69 5.80 13.93 -8.30
CA LEU A 69 4.58 14.68 -8.55
C LEU A 69 4.66 15.42 -9.87
N ASN A 70 3.51 15.72 -10.48
CA ASN A 70 3.41 16.54 -11.68
C ASN A 70 2.27 17.57 -11.54
N PHE A 71 2.61 18.84 -11.66
CA PHE A 71 1.68 19.96 -11.48
C PHE A 71 2.05 21.11 -12.41
N GLY A 72 1.05 21.81 -12.96
CA GLY A 72 1.25 22.99 -13.78
C GLY A 72 0.24 23.12 -14.92
N PRO A 73 0.27 24.25 -15.69
CA PRO A 73 -0.74 24.54 -16.71
C PRO A 73 -0.82 23.51 -17.84
N LEU A 74 0.31 22.99 -18.30
CA LEU A 74 0.33 21.94 -19.32
C LEU A 74 -0.28 20.64 -18.83
N VAL A 75 -0.01 20.28 -17.58
CA VAL A 75 -0.59 19.10 -16.94
C VAL A 75 -2.09 19.29 -16.74
N ALA A 76 -2.52 20.47 -16.29
CA ALA A 76 -3.94 20.81 -16.13
C ALA A 76 -4.72 20.63 -17.43
N ASN A 77 -4.14 21.09 -18.56
CA ASN A 77 -4.75 20.91 -19.88
C ASN A 77 -4.84 19.42 -20.28
N ARG A 78 -3.81 18.60 -20.03
CA ARG A 78 -3.85 17.16 -20.29
C ARG A 78 -4.91 16.45 -19.43
N VAL A 79 -4.97 16.80 -18.15
CA VAL A 79 -5.98 16.29 -17.22
C VAL A 79 -7.40 16.63 -17.71
N SER A 80 -7.65 17.89 -18.07
CA SER A 80 -8.97 18.34 -18.52
C SER A 80 -9.39 17.65 -19.81
N ARG A 81 -8.48 17.48 -20.77
CA ARG A 81 -8.76 16.72 -22.00
C ARG A 81 -9.06 15.26 -21.70
N TRP A 82 -8.22 14.59 -20.89
CA TRP A 82 -8.44 13.19 -20.56
C TRP A 82 -9.81 12.97 -19.89
N ILE A 83 -10.23 13.89 -19.01
CA ILE A 83 -11.56 13.84 -18.39
C ILE A 83 -12.67 14.03 -19.42
N ALA A 84 -12.52 15.02 -20.33
CA ALA A 84 -13.52 15.33 -21.35
C ALA A 84 -13.67 14.19 -22.38
N ASP A 85 -12.56 13.62 -22.83
CA ASP A 85 -12.53 12.56 -23.84
C ASP A 85 -12.91 11.18 -23.24
N GLY A 86 -12.80 11.05 -21.91
CA GLY A 86 -12.94 9.79 -21.19
C GLY A 86 -14.38 9.31 -21.04
N ASP A 87 -15.39 10.19 -21.10
CA ASP A 87 -16.82 9.87 -20.89
C ASP A 87 -17.04 8.99 -19.66
N PHE A 88 -16.44 9.39 -18.54
CA PHE A 88 -16.47 8.65 -17.29
C PHE A 88 -17.80 8.84 -16.54
N ASP A 89 -18.37 7.75 -16.03
CA ASP A 89 -19.52 7.80 -15.12
C ASP A 89 -19.11 8.44 -13.78
N LEU A 90 -17.88 8.18 -13.31
CA LEU A 90 -17.30 8.77 -12.12
C LEU A 90 -15.75 8.85 -12.24
N LEU A 91 -15.17 9.74 -11.43
CA LEU A 91 -13.72 9.80 -11.21
C LEU A 91 -13.39 9.30 -9.81
N HIS A 92 -12.40 8.42 -9.72
CA HIS A 92 -11.82 8.00 -8.44
C HIS A 92 -10.41 8.59 -8.29
N ILE A 93 -10.25 9.56 -7.41
CA ILE A 93 -9.02 10.33 -7.25
C ILE A 93 -8.30 9.87 -5.97
N HIS A 94 -7.09 9.37 -6.11
CA HIS A 94 -6.25 9.01 -4.96
C HIS A 94 -5.45 10.22 -4.50
N GLU A 95 -5.41 10.46 -3.19
CA GLU A 95 -4.76 11.63 -2.55
C GLU A 95 -5.14 12.97 -3.20
N PRO A 96 -6.43 13.35 -3.20
CA PRO A 96 -6.95 14.48 -3.99
C PRO A 96 -6.39 15.85 -3.59
N VAL A 97 -5.78 15.96 -2.41
CA VAL A 97 -5.19 17.22 -1.90
C VAL A 97 -3.69 17.33 -2.13
N THR A 98 -3.06 16.27 -2.63
CA THR A 98 -1.64 16.32 -3.01
C THR A 98 -1.49 17.23 -4.23
N PRO A 99 -0.56 18.21 -4.22
CA PRO A 99 -0.35 19.13 -5.34
C PRO A 99 0.27 18.39 -6.55
N SER A 100 -0.56 17.64 -7.24
CA SER A 100 -0.24 16.81 -8.39
C SER A 100 -1.48 16.65 -9.29
N VAL A 101 -1.45 15.66 -10.18
CA VAL A 101 -2.53 15.30 -11.11
C VAL A 101 -3.88 15.15 -10.40
N GLY A 102 -3.91 14.57 -9.17
CA GLY A 102 -5.13 14.38 -8.39
C GLY A 102 -5.86 15.69 -8.07
N LEU A 103 -5.14 16.72 -7.61
CA LEU A 103 -5.75 18.02 -7.32
C LEU A 103 -6.25 18.72 -8.61
N LEU A 104 -5.50 18.61 -9.71
CA LEU A 104 -5.91 19.14 -11.00
C LEU A 104 -7.16 18.44 -11.53
N ALA A 105 -7.26 17.12 -11.35
CA ALA A 105 -8.45 16.35 -11.71
C ALA A 105 -9.67 16.74 -10.86
N LEU A 106 -9.48 16.96 -9.55
CA LEU A 106 -10.54 17.43 -8.66
C LEU A 106 -11.07 18.81 -9.10
N TRP A 107 -10.17 19.71 -9.52
CA TRP A 107 -10.58 21.03 -10.02
C TRP A 107 -11.34 20.94 -11.34
N ALA A 108 -10.87 20.09 -12.26
CA ALA A 108 -11.45 19.93 -13.60
C ALA A 108 -12.75 19.09 -13.62
N SER A 109 -13.00 18.29 -12.58
CA SER A 109 -14.10 17.33 -12.56
C SER A 109 -15.47 17.99 -12.60
N THR A 110 -16.35 17.44 -13.45
CA THR A 110 -17.79 17.70 -13.53
C THR A 110 -18.62 16.45 -13.21
N GLN A 111 -17.99 15.28 -13.27
CA GLN A 111 -18.54 13.99 -12.89
C GLN A 111 -18.56 13.83 -11.35
N PRO A 112 -19.31 12.84 -10.80
CA PRO A 112 -19.15 12.42 -9.42
C PRO A 112 -17.71 12.06 -9.10
N VAL A 113 -17.23 12.47 -7.92
CA VAL A 113 -15.88 12.16 -7.47
C VAL A 113 -15.92 11.26 -6.23
N VAL A 114 -15.25 10.12 -6.32
CA VAL A 114 -14.83 9.33 -5.16
C VAL A 114 -13.36 9.64 -4.89
N ALA A 115 -12.98 9.77 -3.64
CA ALA A 115 -11.61 10.04 -3.26
C ALA A 115 -11.10 9.03 -2.24
N THR A 116 -9.89 8.46 -2.48
CA THR A 116 -9.20 7.61 -1.51
C THR A 116 -8.00 8.33 -0.91
N PHE A 117 -7.92 8.29 0.41
CA PHE A 117 -6.85 8.86 1.23
C PHE A 117 -5.96 7.75 1.78
N HIS A 118 -4.68 7.77 1.41
CA HIS A 118 -3.68 6.76 1.81
C HIS A 118 -2.76 7.25 2.92
N THR A 119 -2.65 8.57 3.09
CA THR A 119 -1.68 9.18 4.00
C THR A 119 -2.22 9.29 5.42
N SER A 120 -1.44 8.81 6.37
CA SER A 120 -1.64 9.06 7.80
C SER A 120 -0.73 10.21 8.24
N ASN A 121 -1.30 11.40 8.49
CA ASN A 121 -0.56 12.58 8.93
C ASN A 121 -1.39 13.43 9.90
N LEU A 122 -1.44 12.99 11.15
CA LEU A 122 -2.27 13.60 12.20
C LEU A 122 -1.83 15.02 12.62
N ARG A 123 -0.62 15.46 12.27
CA ARG A 123 -0.05 16.75 12.70
C ARG A 123 0.47 17.61 11.55
N SER A 124 -0.27 17.69 10.45
CA SER A 124 0.14 18.48 9.30
C SER A 124 -0.32 19.95 9.40
N ARG A 125 0.59 20.84 9.81
CA ARG A 125 0.36 22.29 9.76
C ARG A 125 0.12 22.79 8.35
N ALA A 126 0.77 22.17 7.35
CA ALA A 126 0.60 22.52 5.96
C ALA A 126 -0.84 22.22 5.46
N MET A 127 -1.41 21.06 5.83
CA MET A 127 -2.80 20.74 5.49
C MET A 127 -3.78 21.71 6.17
N GLN A 128 -3.56 22.02 7.44
CA GLN A 128 -4.40 22.99 8.15
C GLN A 128 -4.37 24.37 7.49
N ALA A 129 -3.19 24.85 7.10
CA ALA A 129 -3.04 26.14 6.42
C ALA A 129 -3.65 26.15 5.01
N ALA A 130 -3.60 25.03 4.28
CA ALA A 130 -4.15 24.88 2.95
C ALA A 130 -5.67 24.65 2.95
N TYR A 131 -6.27 24.18 4.04
CA TYR A 131 -7.67 23.79 4.12
C TYR A 131 -8.67 24.85 3.61
N PRO A 132 -8.57 26.14 4.00
CA PRO A 132 -9.51 27.17 3.51
C PRO A 132 -9.51 27.30 1.98
N LEU A 133 -8.35 27.13 1.35
CA LEU A 133 -8.19 27.17 -0.10
C LEU A 133 -8.73 25.89 -0.78
N LEU A 134 -8.58 24.74 -0.13
CA LEU A 134 -8.97 23.44 -0.66
C LEU A 134 -10.46 23.13 -0.43
N ARG A 135 -11.08 23.74 0.57
CA ARG A 135 -12.45 23.46 0.98
C ARG A 135 -13.48 23.44 -0.17
N PRO A 136 -13.53 24.44 -1.08
CA PRO A 136 -14.49 24.42 -2.18
C PRO A 136 -14.31 23.22 -3.13
N SER A 137 -13.05 22.76 -3.26
CA SER A 137 -12.72 21.58 -4.07
C SER A 137 -13.11 20.28 -3.34
N LEU A 138 -12.91 20.22 -2.05
CA LEU A 138 -13.27 19.07 -1.22
C LEU A 138 -14.78 18.84 -1.15
N GLU A 139 -15.60 19.88 -1.33
CA GLU A 139 -17.06 19.80 -1.41
C GLU A 139 -17.55 19.09 -2.69
N LYS A 140 -16.71 18.97 -3.74
CA LYS A 140 -17.02 18.18 -4.94
C LYS A 140 -16.95 16.65 -4.71
N ILE A 141 -16.28 16.22 -3.63
CA ILE A 141 -16.09 14.79 -3.35
C ILE A 141 -17.38 14.22 -2.80
N SER A 142 -18.01 13.33 -3.59
CA SER A 142 -19.28 12.69 -3.27
C SER A 142 -19.11 11.45 -2.39
N GLY A 143 -17.98 10.70 -2.56
CA GLY A 143 -17.62 9.54 -1.74
C GLY A 143 -16.19 9.66 -1.21
N ARG A 144 -15.98 9.33 0.06
CA ARG A 144 -14.65 9.38 0.68
C ARG A 144 -14.28 8.04 1.27
N ILE A 145 -13.11 7.54 0.88
CA ILE A 145 -12.52 6.28 1.35
C ILE A 145 -11.21 6.62 2.05
N ALA A 146 -10.93 5.98 3.16
CA ALA A 146 -9.65 6.02 3.85
C ALA A 146 -9.11 4.59 3.99
N VAL A 147 -7.85 4.35 3.67
CA VAL A 147 -7.27 2.99 3.70
C VAL A 147 -7.01 2.47 5.12
N SER A 148 -7.16 3.31 6.12
CA SER A 148 -7.01 2.94 7.52
C SER A 148 -7.70 3.96 8.43
N GLU A 149 -7.92 3.59 9.70
CA GLU A 149 -8.46 4.49 10.69
C GLU A 149 -7.58 5.72 10.94
N ASP A 150 -6.25 5.60 10.78
CA ASP A 150 -5.35 6.75 10.90
C ASP A 150 -5.43 7.69 9.68
N ALA A 151 -5.64 7.15 8.48
CA ALA A 151 -5.96 7.95 7.31
C ALA A 151 -7.31 8.64 7.47
N ARG A 152 -8.34 7.94 7.98
CA ARG A 152 -9.65 8.52 8.30
C ARG A 152 -9.54 9.66 9.30
N ARG A 153 -8.77 9.48 10.40
CA ARG A 153 -8.50 10.55 11.37
C ARG A 153 -7.81 11.75 10.74
N THR A 154 -6.91 11.53 9.79
CA THR A 154 -6.28 12.62 9.03
C THR A 154 -7.32 13.42 8.25
N VAL A 155 -8.26 12.75 7.57
CA VAL A 155 -9.36 13.39 6.83
C VAL A 155 -10.25 14.19 7.78
N THR A 156 -10.75 13.57 8.85
CA THR A 156 -11.66 14.21 9.81
C THR A 156 -11.03 15.40 10.52
N THR A 157 -9.72 15.32 10.83
CA THR A 157 -9.01 16.38 11.56
C THR A 157 -8.65 17.57 10.67
N HIS A 158 -8.26 17.34 9.41
CA HIS A 158 -7.64 18.36 8.57
C HIS A 158 -8.46 18.78 7.35
N LEU A 159 -9.34 17.91 6.84
CA LEU A 159 -10.06 18.13 5.57
C LEU A 159 -11.56 18.27 5.75
N GLY A 160 -12.06 18.04 6.94
CA GLY A 160 -13.49 18.07 7.26
C GLY A 160 -14.28 16.91 6.62
N GLY A 161 -15.42 16.58 7.19
CA GLY A 161 -16.24 15.44 6.78
C GLY A 161 -15.67 14.12 7.31
N ASP A 162 -16.25 13.00 6.86
CA ASP A 162 -15.87 11.65 7.27
C ASP A 162 -15.57 10.77 6.05
N ALA A 163 -14.94 9.62 6.24
CA ALA A 163 -14.60 8.66 5.20
C ALA A 163 -14.93 7.23 5.66
N VAL A 164 -15.39 6.39 4.73
CA VAL A 164 -15.51 4.96 4.97
C VAL A 164 -14.09 4.36 5.00
N VAL A 165 -13.84 3.47 5.95
CA VAL A 165 -12.55 2.77 6.01
C VAL A 165 -12.64 1.52 5.14
N ILE A 166 -11.92 1.54 4.03
CA ILE A 166 -11.74 0.40 3.12
C ILE A 166 -10.24 0.19 2.96
N PRO A 167 -9.69 -0.96 3.36
CA PRO A 167 -8.25 -1.21 3.34
C PRO A 167 -7.70 -1.29 1.90
N ASN A 168 -6.38 -1.32 1.76
CA ASN A 168 -5.79 -1.63 0.46
C ASN A 168 -6.06 -3.10 0.09
N GLY A 169 -6.46 -3.32 -1.16
CA GLY A 169 -6.58 -4.66 -1.73
C GLY A 169 -5.23 -5.27 -2.11
N VAL A 170 -5.16 -6.58 -2.04
CA VAL A 170 -4.01 -7.39 -2.47
C VAL A 170 -4.54 -8.60 -3.23
N ASP A 171 -3.91 -9.00 -4.33
CA ASP A 171 -4.18 -10.30 -4.96
C ASP A 171 -3.63 -11.42 -4.07
N THR A 172 -4.39 -11.83 -3.08
CA THR A 172 -3.97 -12.86 -2.12
C THR A 172 -3.85 -14.21 -2.79
N GLY A 173 -4.63 -14.45 -3.84
CA GLY A 173 -4.56 -15.66 -4.65
C GLY A 173 -3.21 -15.79 -5.37
N PHE A 174 -2.67 -14.71 -5.91
CA PHE A 174 -1.35 -14.69 -6.53
C PHE A 174 -0.26 -15.14 -5.54
N PHE A 175 -0.21 -14.53 -4.35
CA PHE A 175 0.76 -14.89 -3.32
C PHE A 175 0.55 -16.29 -2.76
N ALA A 176 -0.70 -16.73 -2.57
CA ALA A 176 -1.02 -18.06 -2.05
C ALA A 176 -0.60 -19.21 -2.98
N ARG A 177 -0.53 -18.95 -4.30
CA ARG A 177 -0.09 -19.92 -5.30
C ARG A 177 1.43 -19.96 -5.50
N ALA A 178 2.16 -19.03 -4.85
CA ALA A 178 3.62 -18.93 -5.01
C ALA A 178 4.31 -20.22 -4.57
N THR A 179 5.27 -20.66 -5.37
CA THR A 179 6.10 -21.82 -5.06
C THR A 179 7.38 -21.38 -4.41
N ALA A 180 7.67 -21.92 -3.24
CA ALA A 180 8.91 -21.67 -2.52
C ALA A 180 10.14 -22.12 -3.33
N LYS A 181 11.21 -21.31 -3.32
CA LYS A 181 12.49 -21.66 -3.95
C LYS A 181 13.45 -22.28 -2.93
N GLY A 182 13.97 -23.46 -3.25
CA GLY A 182 14.85 -24.23 -2.35
C GLY A 182 16.08 -23.45 -1.88
N GLU A 183 16.63 -22.57 -2.73
CA GLU A 183 17.77 -21.71 -2.39
C GLU A 183 17.47 -20.70 -1.26
N TRP A 184 16.20 -20.31 -1.11
CA TRP A 184 15.75 -19.39 -0.07
C TRP A 184 15.12 -20.06 1.14
N GLN A 185 14.77 -21.35 1.02
CA GLN A 185 14.22 -22.12 2.14
C GLN A 185 15.26 -22.37 3.22
N GLY A 186 14.85 -22.22 4.48
CA GLY A 186 15.66 -22.59 5.61
C GLY A 186 15.55 -24.08 5.95
N THR A 187 16.47 -24.53 6.83
CA THR A 187 16.41 -25.82 7.53
C THR A 187 16.41 -25.55 9.05
N PRO A 188 16.12 -26.55 9.88
CA PRO A 188 16.19 -26.35 11.34
C PRO A 188 17.55 -25.83 11.81
N GLU A 189 18.66 -26.24 11.15
CA GLU A 189 20.03 -25.84 11.46
C GLU A 189 20.39 -24.50 10.82
N ARG A 190 19.71 -24.13 9.72
CA ARG A 190 19.97 -22.90 8.96
C ARG A 190 18.65 -22.20 8.61
N PRO A 191 17.92 -21.67 9.61
CA PRO A 191 16.66 -20.98 9.33
C PRO A 191 16.89 -19.66 8.58
N THR A 192 15.92 -19.30 7.75
CA THR A 192 15.95 -18.11 6.89
C THR A 192 15.00 -17.02 7.41
N VAL A 193 15.57 -15.86 7.72
CA VAL A 193 14.86 -14.62 8.04
C VAL A 193 14.76 -13.78 6.78
N GLY A 194 13.57 -13.31 6.46
CA GLY A 194 13.29 -12.46 5.28
C GLY A 194 13.01 -11.01 5.64
N PHE A 195 13.61 -10.09 4.90
CA PHE A 195 13.29 -8.66 4.91
C PHE A 195 12.95 -8.19 3.50
N LEU A 196 11.90 -7.37 3.36
CA LEU A 196 11.51 -6.76 2.10
C LEU A 196 11.27 -5.26 2.28
N GLY A 197 12.05 -4.43 1.59
CA GLY A 197 11.89 -2.98 1.65
C GLY A 197 13.05 -2.23 0.98
N ARG A 198 12.88 -0.90 0.81
CA ARG A 198 13.97 -0.04 0.33
C ARG A 198 15.10 -0.02 1.35
N ILE A 199 16.25 -0.58 0.99
CA ILE A 199 17.38 -0.76 1.92
C ILE A 199 18.05 0.56 2.35
N ASP A 200 17.91 1.62 1.54
CA ASP A 200 18.43 2.96 1.85
C ASP A 200 17.46 3.78 2.72
N GLU A 201 16.23 3.32 2.91
CA GLU A 201 15.20 4.04 3.65
C GLU A 201 15.21 3.61 5.12
N ARG A 202 15.81 4.45 5.98
CA ARG A 202 16.03 4.14 7.40
C ARG A 202 14.77 3.73 8.15
N ARG A 203 13.60 4.33 7.80
CA ARG A 203 12.33 3.99 8.43
C ARG A 203 11.86 2.54 8.15
N LYS A 204 12.42 1.85 7.15
CA LYS A 204 12.18 0.42 6.90
C LYS A 204 12.86 -0.50 7.92
N GLY A 205 13.74 0.06 8.75
CA GLY A 205 14.26 -0.58 9.96
C GLY A 205 15.31 -1.66 9.73
N LEU A 206 15.92 -1.77 8.53
CA LEU A 206 17.01 -2.72 8.31
C LEU A 206 18.13 -2.63 9.36
N PRO A 207 18.54 -1.43 9.86
CA PRO A 207 19.50 -1.34 10.95
C PRO A 207 19.02 -2.01 12.26
N VAL A 208 17.75 -1.86 12.62
CA VAL A 208 17.16 -2.49 13.82
C VAL A 208 17.21 -4.02 13.71
N LEU A 209 16.88 -4.54 12.51
CA LEU A 209 16.98 -5.97 12.24
C LEU A 209 18.45 -6.45 12.27
N ALA A 210 19.38 -5.69 11.71
CA ALA A 210 20.79 -6.03 11.74
C ALA A 210 21.33 -6.12 13.17
N ASP A 211 20.96 -5.17 14.04
CA ASP A 211 21.35 -5.21 15.45
C ASP A 211 20.73 -6.43 16.17
N ALA A 212 19.46 -6.75 15.90
CA ALA A 212 18.80 -7.95 16.45
C ALA A 212 19.45 -9.25 15.97
N MET A 213 19.85 -9.31 14.68
CA MET A 213 20.49 -10.50 14.10
C MET A 213 21.80 -10.89 14.79
N ARG A 214 22.53 -9.96 15.40
CA ARG A 214 23.71 -10.29 16.23
C ARG A 214 23.36 -11.20 17.40
N SER A 215 22.23 -10.92 18.07
CA SER A 215 21.76 -11.76 19.17
C SER A 215 21.17 -13.08 18.65
N VAL A 216 20.45 -13.05 17.53
CA VAL A 216 19.93 -14.26 16.88
C VAL A 216 21.06 -15.20 16.48
N LEU A 217 22.15 -14.70 15.88
CA LEU A 217 23.31 -15.53 15.47
C LEU A 217 24.06 -16.14 16.64
N ARG A 218 24.08 -15.50 17.82
CA ARG A 218 24.61 -16.10 19.05
C ARG A 218 23.81 -17.30 19.52
N GLU A 219 22.48 -17.23 19.36
CA GLU A 219 21.54 -18.28 19.78
C GLU A 219 21.33 -19.37 18.72
N ILE A 220 21.40 -19.00 17.44
CA ILE A 220 21.21 -19.87 16.26
C ILE A 220 22.31 -19.51 15.24
N PRO A 221 23.52 -20.05 15.38
CA PRO A 221 24.68 -19.67 14.56
C PRO A 221 24.49 -19.92 13.06
N GLY A 222 23.61 -20.82 12.67
CA GLY A 222 23.29 -21.12 11.27
C GLY A 222 22.23 -20.21 10.64
N ALA A 223 21.58 -19.34 11.42
CA ALA A 223 20.55 -18.45 10.87
C ALA A 223 21.11 -17.53 9.78
N ARG A 224 20.30 -17.24 8.75
CA ARG A 224 20.67 -16.30 7.69
C ARG A 224 19.61 -15.25 7.49
N LEU A 225 20.02 -14.10 6.98
CA LEU A 225 19.15 -12.99 6.62
C LEU A 225 19.14 -12.80 5.09
N LEU A 226 17.99 -12.88 4.47
CA LEU A 226 17.77 -12.51 3.07
C LEU A 226 17.11 -11.12 3.00
N VAL A 227 17.74 -10.20 2.28
CA VAL A 227 17.30 -8.81 2.15
C VAL A 227 16.91 -8.54 0.70
N VAL A 228 15.65 -8.21 0.50
CA VAL A 228 15.06 -7.90 -0.80
C VAL A 228 14.67 -6.42 -0.87
N GLY A 229 14.98 -5.78 -1.98
CA GLY A 229 14.49 -4.45 -2.31
C GLY A 229 15.54 -3.55 -2.97
N PRO A 230 15.08 -2.42 -3.52
CA PRO A 230 15.95 -1.47 -4.19
C PRO A 230 16.82 -0.69 -3.19
N GLY A 231 18.00 -0.28 -3.65
CA GLY A 231 18.97 0.53 -2.94
C GLY A 231 20.40 0.09 -3.25
N SER A 232 21.37 0.71 -2.59
CA SER A 232 22.79 0.39 -2.80
C SER A 232 23.22 -0.81 -1.94
N ALA A 233 23.34 -1.99 -2.54
CA ALA A 233 23.82 -3.20 -1.85
C ALA A 233 25.20 -3.00 -1.23
N PRO A 234 26.23 -2.40 -1.89
CA PRO A 234 27.51 -2.16 -1.26
C PRO A 234 27.44 -1.24 -0.04
N ALA A 235 26.60 -0.19 -0.11
CA ALA A 235 26.43 0.73 1.02
C ALA A 235 25.66 0.09 2.18
N ALA A 236 24.71 -0.80 1.90
CA ALA A 236 24.00 -1.56 2.92
C ALA A 236 24.95 -2.56 3.59
N GLN A 237 25.70 -3.35 2.80
CA GLN A 237 26.66 -4.33 3.30
C GLN A 237 27.70 -3.68 4.22
N ALA A 238 28.23 -2.52 3.84
CA ALA A 238 29.22 -1.79 4.64
C ALA A 238 28.71 -1.25 5.98
N ARG A 239 27.38 -1.20 6.17
CA ARG A 239 26.74 -0.75 7.42
C ARG A 239 26.36 -1.91 8.33
N LEU A 240 26.36 -3.14 7.83
CA LEU A 240 26.06 -4.31 8.65
C LEU A 240 27.28 -4.64 9.56
N PRO A 241 27.04 -5.05 10.82
CA PRO A 241 28.09 -5.67 11.64
C PRO A 241 28.72 -6.87 10.91
N GLU A 242 30.00 -7.11 11.09
CA GLU A 242 30.78 -8.11 10.33
C GLU A 242 30.17 -9.53 10.43
N ASP A 243 29.76 -9.93 11.61
CA ASP A 243 29.10 -11.21 11.89
C ASP A 243 27.71 -11.31 11.17
N VAL A 244 26.97 -10.24 11.14
CA VAL A 244 25.68 -10.17 10.42
C VAL A 244 25.89 -10.11 8.91
N ALA A 245 26.90 -9.35 8.46
CA ALA A 245 27.21 -9.23 7.04
C ALA A 245 27.57 -10.60 6.41
N ALA A 246 28.29 -11.46 7.15
CA ALA A 246 28.63 -12.82 6.72
C ALA A 246 27.40 -13.75 6.61
N ALA A 247 26.34 -13.48 7.40
CA ALA A 247 25.10 -14.25 7.39
C ALA A 247 23.99 -13.60 6.52
N THR A 248 24.28 -12.49 5.85
CA THR A 248 23.30 -11.72 5.06
C THR A 248 23.54 -11.85 3.57
N GLU A 249 22.48 -12.11 2.83
CA GLU A 249 22.45 -12.07 1.38
C GLU A 249 21.53 -10.95 0.88
N LEU A 250 22.09 -10.02 0.10
CA LEU A 250 21.38 -8.89 -0.49
C LEU A 250 20.94 -9.27 -1.91
N LEU A 251 19.65 -9.62 -2.08
CA LEU A 251 19.09 -10.12 -3.34
C LEU A 251 18.76 -8.99 -4.34
N GLY A 252 18.74 -7.73 -3.87
CA GLY A 252 18.29 -6.61 -4.70
C GLY A 252 16.77 -6.59 -4.94
N PRO A 253 16.31 -5.83 -5.95
CA PRO A 253 14.90 -5.84 -6.35
C PRO A 253 14.56 -7.15 -7.06
N LEU A 254 13.41 -7.74 -6.74
CA LEU A 254 12.87 -8.94 -7.37
C LEU A 254 11.68 -8.61 -8.27
N SER A 255 11.38 -9.51 -9.22
CA SER A 255 10.10 -9.52 -9.93
C SER A 255 8.94 -9.81 -8.97
N ASP A 256 7.69 -9.58 -9.39
CA ASP A 256 6.53 -9.89 -8.54
C ASP A 256 6.44 -11.40 -8.25
N ASP A 257 6.72 -12.27 -9.24
CA ASP A 257 6.77 -13.72 -9.06
C ASP A 257 7.87 -14.14 -8.08
N ASP A 258 9.06 -13.58 -8.20
CA ASP A 258 10.18 -13.87 -7.30
C ASP A 258 9.94 -13.32 -5.90
N LYS A 259 9.27 -12.15 -5.78
CA LYS A 259 8.84 -11.60 -4.49
C LYS A 259 7.86 -12.56 -3.79
N ALA A 260 6.88 -13.08 -4.51
CA ALA A 260 5.93 -14.03 -3.96
C ALA A 260 6.62 -15.35 -3.56
N ALA A 261 7.51 -15.88 -4.40
CA ALA A 261 8.31 -17.06 -4.11
C ALA A 261 9.24 -16.84 -2.90
N PHE A 262 9.88 -15.67 -2.77
CA PHE A 262 10.68 -15.28 -1.62
C PHE A 262 9.86 -15.32 -0.34
N LEU A 263 8.68 -14.68 -0.32
CA LEU A 263 7.79 -14.67 0.84
C LEU A 263 7.30 -16.09 1.20
N ALA A 264 7.06 -16.95 0.22
CA ALA A 264 6.69 -18.35 0.45
C ALA A 264 7.85 -19.21 0.96
N SER A 265 9.11 -18.75 0.85
CA SER A 265 10.30 -19.53 1.17
C SER A 265 10.85 -19.29 2.57
N VAL A 266 10.68 -18.10 3.13
CA VAL A 266 11.31 -17.71 4.39
C VAL A 266 10.62 -18.32 5.60
N ASP A 267 11.37 -18.71 6.64
CA ASP A 267 10.84 -19.23 7.88
C ASP A 267 10.10 -18.16 8.71
N VAL A 268 10.57 -16.91 8.63
CA VAL A 268 9.94 -15.73 9.25
C VAL A 268 10.17 -14.51 8.36
N TYR A 269 9.11 -13.82 8.01
CA TYR A 269 9.18 -12.49 7.41
C TYR A 269 9.21 -11.42 8.52
N VAL A 270 10.20 -10.53 8.49
CA VAL A 270 10.35 -9.46 9.49
C VAL A 270 10.10 -8.10 8.86
N ALA A 271 9.20 -7.32 9.46
CA ALA A 271 8.90 -5.94 9.10
C ALA A 271 9.30 -4.97 10.23
N PRO A 272 10.58 -4.58 10.35
CA PRO A 272 11.11 -3.84 11.50
C PRO A 272 10.97 -2.32 11.34
N HIS A 273 9.86 -1.86 10.72
CA HIS A 273 9.68 -0.45 10.39
C HIS A 273 9.64 0.42 11.66
N THR A 274 10.20 1.63 11.57
CA THR A 274 10.28 2.56 12.69
C THR A 274 9.23 3.67 12.64
N GLY A 275 8.40 3.71 11.57
CA GLY A 275 7.31 4.68 11.42
C GLY A 275 6.92 4.94 9.97
N GLY A 276 5.98 5.88 9.81
CA GLY A 276 5.56 6.34 8.48
C GLY A 276 4.76 5.34 7.64
N GLU A 277 4.19 4.33 8.27
CA GLU A 277 3.30 3.35 7.62
C GLU A 277 1.84 3.70 7.87
N SER A 278 1.05 3.68 6.81
CA SER A 278 -0.39 3.92 6.89
C SER A 278 -1.22 2.64 6.86
N PHE A 279 -0.67 1.55 6.32
CA PHE A 279 -1.35 0.27 6.20
C PHE A 279 -0.39 -0.92 6.42
N GLY A 280 0.53 -1.19 5.50
CA GLY A 280 1.45 -2.33 5.55
C GLY A 280 1.08 -3.43 4.57
N ILE A 281 0.93 -3.08 3.27
CA ILE A 281 0.62 -4.02 2.18
C ILE A 281 1.53 -5.25 2.23
N VAL A 282 2.81 -5.07 2.47
CA VAL A 282 3.79 -6.16 2.50
C VAL A 282 3.53 -7.20 3.59
N LEU A 283 2.84 -6.85 4.69
CA LEU A 283 2.40 -7.84 5.69
C LEU A 283 1.30 -8.73 5.13
N VAL A 284 0.37 -8.15 4.37
CA VAL A 284 -0.71 -8.90 3.72
C VAL A 284 -0.13 -9.84 2.67
N GLU A 285 0.81 -9.37 1.84
CA GLU A 285 1.53 -10.18 0.86
C GLU A 285 2.25 -11.36 1.53
N ALA A 286 2.98 -11.11 2.62
CA ALA A 286 3.68 -12.15 3.38
C ALA A 286 2.72 -13.16 4.02
N MET A 287 1.63 -12.70 4.63
CA MET A 287 0.59 -13.56 5.19
C MET A 287 -0.07 -14.42 4.12
N ALA A 288 -0.39 -13.86 2.96
CA ALA A 288 -0.99 -14.57 1.83
C ALA A 288 -0.05 -15.65 1.29
N ALA A 289 1.23 -15.36 1.13
CA ALA A 289 2.26 -16.33 0.76
C ALA A 289 2.47 -17.41 1.82
N GLY A 290 2.01 -17.17 3.06
CA GLY A 290 2.12 -18.09 4.19
C GLY A 290 3.38 -17.94 5.02
N ALA A 291 4.14 -16.86 4.86
CA ALA A 291 5.22 -16.54 5.78
C ALA A 291 4.67 -16.24 7.19
N PRO A 292 5.22 -16.82 8.26
CA PRO A 292 5.04 -16.28 9.60
C PRO A 292 5.56 -14.85 9.67
N VAL A 293 4.73 -13.91 10.14
CA VAL A 293 5.06 -12.47 10.17
C VAL A 293 5.47 -12.06 11.57
N LEU A 294 6.60 -11.35 11.69
CA LEU A 294 7.03 -10.62 12.86
C LEU A 294 7.21 -9.15 12.50
N ALA A 295 6.44 -8.25 13.10
CA ALA A 295 6.45 -6.83 12.74
C ALA A 295 6.61 -5.94 13.98
N SER A 296 7.11 -4.71 13.79
CA SER A 296 7.07 -3.70 14.84
C SER A 296 5.62 -3.38 15.24
N ASP A 297 5.41 -2.94 16.47
CA ASP A 297 4.10 -2.64 17.07
C ASP A 297 3.50 -1.29 16.58
N LEU A 298 3.83 -0.87 15.37
CA LEU A 298 3.20 0.30 14.75
C LEU A 298 1.68 0.11 14.67
N PRO A 299 0.88 1.12 15.00
CA PRO A 299 -0.59 1.00 15.00
C PRO A 299 -1.18 0.46 13.69
N ALA A 300 -0.58 0.80 12.54
CA ALA A 300 -0.99 0.27 11.24
C ALA A 300 -0.75 -1.26 11.15
N PHE A 301 0.40 -1.73 11.58
CA PHE A 301 0.77 -3.15 11.56
C PHE A 301 -0.06 -3.97 12.55
N VAL A 302 -0.24 -3.45 13.76
CA VAL A 302 -1.09 -4.11 14.78
C VAL A 302 -2.50 -4.33 14.26
N ARG A 303 -3.08 -3.38 13.53
CA ARG A 303 -4.40 -3.53 12.91
C ARG A 303 -4.42 -4.57 11.79
N VAL A 304 -3.43 -4.57 10.91
CA VAL A 304 -3.33 -5.57 9.84
C VAL A 304 -3.18 -6.96 10.42
N LEU A 305 -2.39 -7.11 11.49
CA LEU A 305 -2.14 -8.36 12.18
C LEU A 305 -3.24 -8.74 13.20
N ASP A 306 -4.38 -8.04 13.21
CA ASP A 306 -5.51 -8.30 14.10
C ASP A 306 -5.11 -8.34 15.59
N GLY A 307 -4.40 -7.30 16.02
CA GLY A 307 -3.92 -7.19 17.41
C GLY A 307 -2.90 -8.26 17.82
N GLY A 308 -2.19 -8.86 16.85
CA GLY A 308 -1.26 -9.97 17.08
C GLY A 308 -1.88 -11.35 16.85
N GLY A 309 -3.15 -11.44 16.46
CA GLY A 309 -3.84 -12.70 16.17
C GLY A 309 -3.33 -13.39 14.89
N ALA A 310 -2.86 -12.63 13.91
CA ALA A 310 -2.43 -13.11 12.59
C ALA A 310 -0.91 -13.02 12.35
N GLY A 311 -0.15 -12.49 13.31
CA GLY A 311 1.31 -12.36 13.27
C GLY A 311 1.83 -11.99 14.65
N ALA A 312 3.12 -12.03 14.87
CA ALA A 312 3.75 -11.58 16.11
C ALA A 312 4.20 -10.13 15.98
N THR A 313 4.28 -9.43 17.10
CA THR A 313 4.79 -8.06 17.18
C THR A 313 5.94 -7.95 18.18
N PHE A 314 6.78 -6.93 17.99
CA PHE A 314 7.84 -6.53 18.89
C PHE A 314 7.81 -4.99 19.06
N SER A 315 8.39 -4.49 20.13
CA SER A 315 8.45 -3.05 20.43
C SER A 315 9.28 -2.31 19.38
N THR A 316 8.71 -1.28 18.79
CA THR A 316 9.34 -0.50 17.71
C THR A 316 10.70 0.06 18.16
N GLU A 317 11.74 -0.06 17.30
CA GLU A 317 13.12 0.38 17.56
C GLU A 317 13.82 -0.34 18.74
N HIS A 318 13.31 -1.51 19.16
CA HIS A 318 13.91 -2.32 20.22
C HIS A 318 14.50 -3.63 19.65
N PRO A 319 15.80 -3.64 19.26
CA PRO A 319 16.42 -4.80 18.64
C PRO A 319 16.49 -6.03 19.56
N ASP A 320 16.58 -5.85 20.87
CA ASP A 320 16.62 -6.97 21.83
C ASP A 320 15.25 -7.70 21.89
N ASP A 321 14.13 -6.98 21.93
CA ASP A 321 12.79 -7.55 21.88
C ASP A 321 12.56 -8.25 20.53
N LEU A 322 12.99 -7.62 19.41
CA LEU A 322 12.96 -8.26 18.09
C LEU A 322 13.74 -9.58 18.08
N ALA A 323 14.94 -9.60 18.65
CA ALA A 323 15.76 -10.80 18.71
C ALA A 323 15.11 -11.93 19.53
N GLU A 324 14.57 -11.60 20.70
CA GLU A 324 13.88 -12.54 21.57
C GLU A 324 12.68 -13.19 20.86
N GLN A 325 11.79 -12.38 20.26
CA GLN A 325 10.64 -12.86 19.50
C GLN A 325 11.07 -13.71 18.30
N LEU A 326 12.11 -13.28 17.58
CA LEU A 326 12.60 -13.99 16.40
C LEU A 326 13.19 -15.36 16.76
N VAL A 327 14.02 -15.45 17.78
CA VAL A 327 14.57 -16.72 18.29
C VAL A 327 13.45 -17.66 18.74
N ALA A 328 12.45 -17.15 19.48
CA ALA A 328 11.32 -17.94 19.93
C ALA A 328 10.49 -18.50 18.76
N ILE A 329 10.29 -17.73 17.69
CA ILE A 329 9.57 -18.20 16.49
C ILE A 329 10.43 -19.20 15.71
N LEU A 330 11.73 -18.95 15.53
CA LEU A 330 12.61 -19.83 14.75
C LEU A 330 12.79 -21.20 15.41
N ARG A 331 12.79 -21.28 16.76
CA ARG A 331 12.90 -22.53 17.49
C ARG A 331 11.60 -23.35 17.59
N ASP A 332 10.45 -22.72 17.38
CA ASP A 332 9.14 -23.35 17.53
C ASP A 332 8.44 -23.53 16.18
N GLY A 333 8.57 -24.69 15.58
CA GLY A 333 7.92 -25.05 14.32
C GLY A 333 6.38 -25.06 14.42
N THR A 334 5.82 -25.41 15.58
CA THR A 334 4.37 -25.38 15.81
C THR A 334 3.85 -23.94 15.80
N ARG A 335 4.55 -23.05 16.51
CA ARG A 335 4.24 -21.60 16.51
C ARG A 335 4.32 -21.01 15.11
N ARG A 336 5.35 -21.37 14.32
CA ARG A 336 5.46 -20.92 12.92
C ARG A 336 4.27 -21.38 12.08
N ALA A 337 3.89 -22.65 12.19
CA ALA A 337 2.74 -23.21 11.45
C ALA A 337 1.42 -22.51 11.84
N GLU A 338 1.22 -22.21 13.11
CA GLU A 338 0.05 -21.48 13.61
C GLU A 338 0.02 -20.03 13.08
N LEU A 339 1.13 -19.29 13.16
CA LEU A 339 1.23 -17.93 12.62
C LEU A 339 0.96 -17.91 11.12
N SER A 340 1.54 -18.84 10.35
CA SER A 340 1.27 -19.00 8.93
C SER A 340 -0.23 -19.24 8.65
N ALA A 341 -0.85 -20.19 9.35
CA ALA A 341 -2.26 -20.53 9.14
C ALA A 341 -3.20 -19.35 9.49
N ARG A 342 -2.95 -18.66 10.59
CA ARG A 342 -3.72 -17.49 11.02
C ARG A 342 -3.50 -16.32 10.05
N GLY A 343 -2.25 -16.09 9.62
CA GLY A 343 -1.90 -15.07 8.63
C GLY A 343 -2.63 -15.28 7.31
N ARG A 344 -2.62 -16.49 6.75
CA ARG A 344 -3.36 -16.81 5.51
C ARG A 344 -4.85 -16.50 5.63
N ARG A 345 -5.51 -16.91 6.74
CA ARG A 345 -6.92 -16.57 6.97
C ARG A 345 -7.16 -15.08 7.07
N ARG A 346 -6.27 -14.34 7.74
CA ARG A 346 -6.39 -12.89 7.83
C ARG A 346 -6.21 -12.19 6.49
N ALA A 347 -5.25 -12.65 5.67
CA ALA A 347 -4.96 -12.08 4.36
C ALA A 347 -6.21 -12.08 3.45
N THR A 348 -7.07 -13.10 3.51
CA THR A 348 -8.27 -13.16 2.65
C THR A 348 -9.24 -11.98 2.84
N THR A 349 -9.21 -11.33 4.01
CA THR A 349 -10.05 -10.14 4.25
C THR A 349 -9.56 -8.90 3.50
N PHE A 350 -8.38 -8.96 2.93
CA PHE A 350 -7.75 -7.91 2.11
C PHE A 350 -7.71 -8.27 0.63
N ASP A 351 -8.36 -9.39 0.24
CA ASP A 351 -8.42 -9.78 -1.16
C ASP A 351 -9.23 -8.77 -2.00
N TRP A 352 -8.86 -8.63 -3.28
CA TRP A 352 -9.57 -7.73 -4.18
C TRP A 352 -11.03 -8.10 -4.36
N GLU A 353 -11.43 -9.35 -4.23
CA GLU A 353 -12.84 -9.74 -4.25
C GLU A 353 -13.64 -9.09 -3.10
N VAL A 354 -13.04 -8.95 -1.91
CA VAL A 354 -13.65 -8.31 -0.75
C VAL A 354 -13.54 -6.80 -0.84
N VAL A 355 -12.33 -6.29 -0.98
CA VAL A 355 -12.04 -4.85 -0.99
C VAL A 355 -12.67 -4.17 -2.21
N GLY A 356 -12.61 -4.82 -3.38
CA GLY A 356 -13.22 -4.32 -4.61
C GLY A 356 -14.73 -4.20 -4.52
N ALA A 357 -15.39 -5.18 -3.87
CA ALA A 357 -16.84 -5.11 -3.64
C ALA A 357 -17.23 -3.93 -2.73
N GLU A 358 -16.44 -3.64 -1.67
CA GLU A 358 -16.66 -2.48 -0.81
C GLU A 358 -16.47 -1.15 -1.57
N ILE A 359 -15.45 -1.05 -2.43
CA ILE A 359 -15.21 0.13 -3.28
C ILE A 359 -16.36 0.31 -4.29
N LEU A 360 -16.82 -0.78 -4.92
CA LEU A 360 -17.95 -0.75 -5.86
C LEU A 360 -19.23 -0.29 -5.18
N ALA A 361 -19.52 -0.72 -3.96
CA ALA A 361 -20.68 -0.26 -3.19
C ALA A 361 -20.65 1.27 -2.94
N VAL A 362 -19.44 1.85 -2.73
CA VAL A 362 -19.29 3.31 -2.67
C VAL A 362 -19.60 3.96 -4.02
N TYR A 363 -19.12 3.37 -5.14
CA TYR A 363 -19.41 3.91 -6.48
C TYR A 363 -20.91 3.90 -6.77
N GLU A 364 -21.58 2.79 -6.52
CA GLU A 364 -23.01 2.63 -6.71
C GLU A 364 -23.79 3.65 -5.87
N THR A 365 -23.47 3.79 -4.60
CA THR A 365 -24.09 4.80 -3.70
C THR A 365 -23.95 6.22 -4.26
N VAL A 366 -22.78 6.56 -4.79
CA VAL A 366 -22.49 7.90 -5.34
C VAL A 366 -23.24 8.13 -6.64
N LEU A 367 -23.36 7.13 -7.50
CA LEU A 367 -24.10 7.21 -8.77
C LEU A 367 -25.61 7.28 -8.54
N ASP A 368 -26.14 6.45 -7.65
CA ASP A 368 -27.57 6.42 -7.29
C ASP A 368 -28.04 7.75 -6.68
N ALA A 369 -27.18 8.39 -5.89
CA ALA A 369 -27.49 9.71 -5.31
C ALA A 369 -27.68 10.81 -6.36
N ARG A 370 -27.15 10.62 -7.58
CA ARG A 370 -27.28 11.53 -8.73
C ARG A 370 -28.40 11.18 -9.70
N ALA A 371 -28.88 9.93 -9.67
CA ALA A 371 -30.01 9.55 -10.50
C ALA A 371 -31.23 10.44 -10.19
N PRO A 372 -31.96 10.98 -11.21
CA PRO A 372 -33.17 11.75 -10.96
C PRO A 372 -34.13 10.90 -10.14
N ARG A 373 -34.47 11.33 -8.92
CA ARG A 373 -35.55 10.68 -8.17
C ARG A 373 -36.82 10.82 -8.97
N GLU A 374 -37.35 9.75 -9.53
CA GLU A 374 -38.68 9.71 -10.06
C GLU A 374 -39.62 10.11 -8.94
N MET A 375 -40.18 11.32 -9.05
CA MET A 375 -41.25 11.74 -8.14
C MET A 375 -42.46 10.81 -8.37
N PRO A 376 -42.99 10.17 -7.33
CA PRO A 376 -44.18 9.36 -7.49
C PRO A 376 -45.27 10.24 -8.11
N ALA A 377 -45.87 9.77 -9.24
CA ALA A 377 -46.92 10.45 -9.95
C ALA A 377 -48.03 10.83 -8.94
N ARG A 378 -48.24 12.13 -8.74
CA ARG A 378 -49.37 12.61 -7.92
C ARG A 378 -50.63 11.99 -8.50
N ARG A 379 -51.25 11.07 -7.76
CA ARG A 379 -52.62 10.63 -8.07
C ARG A 379 -53.46 11.89 -8.14
N ARG A 380 -53.95 12.22 -9.35
CA ARG A 380 -55.03 13.19 -9.51
C ARG A 380 -56.27 12.55 -8.88
N GLU A 381 -56.60 12.96 -7.68
CA GLU A 381 -57.94 12.74 -7.15
C GLU A 381 -58.89 13.52 -8.03
N ASN A 382 -59.67 12.81 -8.87
CA ASN A 382 -60.82 13.34 -9.55
C ASN A 382 -61.86 13.65 -8.48
N ARG A 383 -62.18 14.91 -8.32
CA ARG A 383 -63.45 15.36 -7.79
C ARG A 383 -64.46 15.65 -8.91
#